data_424b44644894a0f9b59509c3af40f0c9
#
_entry.id   424b44644894a0f9b59509c3af40f0c9
#
_cell.length_a   1.000
_cell.length_b   1.000
_cell.length_c   1.000
_cell.angle_alpha   90.00
_cell.angle_beta   90.00
_cell.angle_gamma   90.00
#
_symmetry.space_group_name_H-M   'P 1'
#
loop_
_entity.id
_entity.type
_entity.pdbx_description
1 polymer ?
#
loop_
_entity_poly.entity_id
_entity_poly.type
_entity_poly.pdbx_seq_one_letter_code
_entity_poly.pdbx_strand_id
1 'polypeptide(L)'
;MKRIVTLFLLIIPLALSGVRAQTVKVKVLGGNVTAAAKENIEQEASSLLTAFNESILEDGKKLKDKLKVSFPDKVPNNKILINSIMDLWDQSPINCSVDLVEGEVLTLFGNRGFQLRDIPVNVLDADMNNSFQDMVFSFDNDGHLTEVNMQLEKHNYNNVIINGVKEEDLVRRQMILDFVEVFRTAYNRKDIGYLKQVYSDDALIITGTILRKKDRPKDDNLMLKGLGWQQYQLVVQNKKEYIAKLQKIFSKNNYINIKFEEVSVIQHPTHEKIYGVTLKQYWNTSTYSDVGWLFLMINFEDPMNPSIEVRTWQPNEYEGREITRDEVFNLDYFTVK
;
A
#
# COMPACT_ATOMS: atom_id res chain seq x y z
N MET A 1 2.39 -43.30 -66.56
CA MET A 1 2.72 -43.57 -65.14
C MET A 1 2.37 -42.34 -64.31
N LYS A 2 1.23 -42.33 -63.65
CA LYS A 2 0.82 -41.23 -62.71
C LYS A 2 1.34 -41.58 -61.30
N ARG A 3 2.23 -40.76 -60.76
CA ARG A 3 2.70 -40.88 -59.38
C ARG A 3 1.67 -40.22 -58.45
N ILE A 4 1.07 -41.03 -57.59
CA ILE A 4 0.19 -40.62 -56.51
C ILE A 4 1.09 -40.23 -55.34
N VAL A 5 1.10 -38.94 -54.98
CA VAL A 5 1.79 -38.44 -53.77
C VAL A 5 0.77 -38.48 -52.63
N THR A 6 0.92 -39.47 -51.76
CA THR A 6 0.09 -39.57 -50.55
C THR A 6 0.67 -38.61 -49.50
N LEU A 7 -0.10 -37.51 -49.24
CA LEU A 7 0.22 -36.54 -48.19
C LEU A 7 -0.25 -37.12 -46.84
N PHE A 8 0.72 -37.56 -46.02
CA PHE A 8 0.45 -37.89 -44.63
C PHE A 8 0.27 -36.61 -43.83
N LEU A 9 -0.99 -36.29 -43.50
CA LEU A 9 -1.29 -35.26 -42.48
C LEU A 9 -0.96 -35.81 -41.11
N LEU A 10 0.16 -35.37 -40.56
CA LEU A 10 0.52 -35.60 -39.17
C LEU A 10 -0.42 -34.72 -38.30
N ILE A 11 -1.48 -35.30 -37.77
CA ILE A 11 -2.29 -34.69 -36.73
C ILE A 11 -1.47 -34.74 -35.45
N ILE A 12 -0.76 -33.65 -35.12
CA ILE A 12 -0.18 -33.42 -33.82
C ILE A 12 -1.36 -33.14 -32.87
N PRO A 13 -1.62 -33.99 -31.87
CA PRO A 13 -2.60 -33.62 -30.86
C PRO A 13 -2.05 -32.40 -30.12
N LEU A 14 -2.67 -31.22 -30.31
CA LEU A 14 -2.51 -30.10 -29.40
C LEU A 14 -3.00 -30.62 -28.05
N ALA A 15 -2.05 -31.04 -27.21
CA ALA A 15 -2.32 -31.20 -25.81
C ALA A 15 -2.75 -29.82 -25.29
N LEU A 16 -4.04 -29.61 -25.15
CA LEU A 16 -4.62 -28.57 -24.33
C LEU A 16 -4.10 -28.85 -22.89
N SER A 17 -2.88 -28.43 -22.61
CA SER A 17 -2.42 -28.24 -21.23
C SER A 17 -3.34 -27.17 -20.67
N GLY A 18 -4.41 -27.59 -20.04
CA GLY A 18 -5.26 -26.70 -19.25
C GLY A 18 -4.31 -25.90 -18.36
N VAL A 19 -4.29 -24.59 -18.51
CA VAL A 19 -3.55 -23.70 -17.63
C VAL A 19 -4.11 -23.95 -16.24
N ARG A 20 -3.40 -24.78 -15.45
CA ARG A 20 -3.75 -24.97 -14.04
C ARG A 20 -3.27 -23.74 -13.30
N ALA A 21 -4.11 -23.19 -12.46
CA ALA A 21 -3.69 -22.17 -11.50
C ALA A 21 -2.55 -22.72 -10.67
N GLN A 22 -1.52 -21.92 -10.49
CA GLN A 22 -0.35 -22.28 -9.69
C GLN A 22 -0.75 -22.31 -8.22
N THR A 23 -0.67 -23.48 -7.59
CA THR A 23 -0.82 -23.60 -6.14
C THR A 23 0.41 -22.99 -5.46
N VAL A 24 0.18 -22.11 -4.50
CA VAL A 24 1.25 -21.45 -3.75
C VAL A 24 1.39 -22.14 -2.39
N LYS A 25 2.61 -22.47 -2.03
CA LYS A 25 2.96 -22.98 -0.70
C LYS A 25 3.75 -21.91 0.05
N VAL A 26 3.33 -21.65 1.28
CA VAL A 26 4.08 -20.79 2.21
C VAL A 26 4.78 -21.66 3.22
N LYS A 27 6.03 -21.33 3.54
CA LYS A 27 6.85 -22.01 4.53
C LYS A 27 7.57 -21.01 5.41
N VAL A 28 7.29 -21.05 6.70
CA VAL A 28 7.94 -20.25 7.72
C VAL A 28 9.27 -20.89 8.12
N LEU A 29 10.37 -20.19 7.86
CA LEU A 29 11.73 -20.69 8.11
C LEU A 29 12.19 -20.42 9.56
N GLY A 30 11.69 -19.34 10.19
CA GLY A 30 12.11 -18.92 11.52
C GLY A 30 11.15 -17.87 12.11
N GLY A 31 11.51 -17.37 13.29
CA GLY A 31 10.72 -16.44 14.07
C GLY A 31 10.37 -17.01 15.44
N ASN A 32 10.06 -16.13 16.38
CA ASN A 32 9.62 -16.51 17.73
C ASN A 32 8.11 -16.80 17.73
N VAL A 33 7.72 -17.90 17.11
CA VAL A 33 6.33 -18.31 16.88
C VAL A 33 6.10 -19.73 17.38
N THR A 34 4.94 -20.01 17.98
CA THR A 34 4.58 -21.38 18.41
C THR A 34 4.36 -22.29 17.21
N ALA A 35 4.49 -23.60 17.38
CA ALA A 35 4.26 -24.55 16.28
C ALA A 35 2.84 -24.46 15.71
N ALA A 36 1.83 -24.27 16.58
CA ALA A 36 0.43 -24.12 16.16
C ALA A 36 0.21 -22.83 15.36
N ALA A 37 0.71 -21.68 15.84
CA ALA A 37 0.60 -20.41 15.12
C ALA A 37 1.36 -20.47 13.78
N LYS A 38 2.53 -21.10 13.73
CA LYS A 38 3.27 -21.33 12.49
C LYS A 38 2.45 -22.11 11.46
N GLU A 39 1.80 -23.20 11.89
CA GLU A 39 0.94 -24.02 11.01
C GLU A 39 -0.23 -23.21 10.46
N ASN A 40 -0.89 -22.41 11.30
CA ASN A 40 -1.99 -21.52 10.89
C ASN A 40 -1.50 -20.48 9.86
N ILE A 41 -0.37 -19.82 10.12
CA ILE A 41 0.24 -18.84 9.20
C ILE A 41 0.52 -19.48 7.84
N GLU A 42 1.20 -20.65 7.83
CA GLU A 42 1.53 -21.37 6.59
C GLU A 42 0.28 -21.78 5.81
N GLN A 43 -0.75 -22.26 6.50
CA GLN A 43 -2.00 -22.71 5.89
C GLN A 43 -2.81 -21.56 5.30
N GLU A 44 -3.06 -20.51 6.09
CA GLU A 44 -3.92 -19.40 5.69
C GLU A 44 -3.27 -18.56 4.59
N ALA A 45 -1.96 -18.27 4.69
CA ALA A 45 -1.23 -17.57 3.65
C ALA A 45 -1.17 -18.38 2.33
N SER A 46 -0.92 -19.69 2.39
CA SER A 46 -0.93 -20.55 1.21
C SER A 46 -2.30 -20.57 0.54
N SER A 47 -3.37 -20.68 1.35
CA SER A 47 -4.75 -20.70 0.86
C SER A 47 -5.13 -19.40 0.16
N LEU A 48 -4.75 -18.25 0.73
CA LEU A 48 -5.02 -16.93 0.14
C LEU A 48 -4.29 -16.74 -1.19
N LEU A 49 -2.99 -17.00 -1.22
CA LEU A 49 -2.18 -16.82 -2.44
C LEU A 49 -2.61 -17.77 -3.56
N THR A 50 -2.98 -19.01 -3.22
CA THR A 50 -3.57 -19.96 -4.18
C THR A 50 -4.91 -19.45 -4.70
N ALA A 51 -5.78 -18.92 -3.82
CA ALA A 51 -7.06 -18.35 -4.23
C ALA A 51 -6.89 -17.15 -5.18
N PHE A 52 -5.89 -16.33 -4.97
CA PHE A 52 -5.54 -15.26 -5.92
C PHE A 52 -5.18 -15.82 -7.30
N ASN A 53 -4.24 -16.77 -7.36
CA ASN A 53 -3.79 -17.36 -8.64
C ASN A 53 -4.92 -18.07 -9.40
N GLU A 54 -5.77 -18.81 -8.70
CA GLU A 54 -6.92 -19.47 -9.30
C GLU A 54 -7.95 -18.47 -9.82
N SER A 55 -8.15 -17.35 -9.11
CA SER A 55 -9.19 -16.36 -9.46
C SER A 55 -8.83 -15.54 -10.67
N ILE A 56 -7.55 -15.33 -10.99
CA ILE A 56 -7.09 -14.72 -12.24
C ILE A 56 -7.59 -15.49 -13.45
N LEU A 57 -7.56 -16.83 -13.41
CA LEU A 57 -7.99 -17.69 -14.51
C LEU A 57 -9.52 -17.74 -14.66
N GLU A 58 -10.26 -17.36 -13.63
CA GLU A 58 -11.72 -17.46 -13.54
C GLU A 58 -12.40 -16.08 -13.56
N ASP A 59 -11.75 -15.05 -14.07
CA ASP A 59 -12.22 -13.65 -14.12
C ASP A 59 -12.62 -13.08 -12.74
N GLY A 60 -12.01 -13.56 -11.65
CA GLY A 60 -12.23 -13.09 -10.29
C GLY A 60 -13.58 -13.44 -9.65
N LYS A 61 -14.55 -13.98 -10.40
CA LYS A 61 -15.92 -14.23 -9.92
C LYS A 61 -16.04 -15.15 -8.73
N LYS A 62 -15.04 -16.01 -8.52
CA LYS A 62 -15.06 -17.02 -7.47
C LYS A 62 -14.15 -16.69 -6.27
N LEU A 63 -13.39 -15.60 -6.32
CA LEU A 63 -12.48 -15.25 -5.22
C LEU A 63 -13.20 -15.18 -3.87
N LYS A 64 -14.32 -14.45 -3.83
CA LYS A 64 -15.11 -14.30 -2.60
C LYS A 64 -15.57 -15.64 -2.01
N ASP A 65 -15.98 -16.57 -2.86
CA ASP A 65 -16.43 -17.89 -2.38
C ASP A 65 -15.25 -18.75 -1.90
N LYS A 66 -14.09 -18.65 -2.55
CA LYS A 66 -12.85 -19.30 -2.10
C LYS A 66 -12.39 -18.72 -0.76
N LEU A 67 -12.42 -17.40 -0.60
CA LEU A 67 -12.07 -16.75 0.66
C LEU A 67 -12.98 -17.17 1.83
N LYS A 68 -14.28 -17.32 1.59
CA LYS A 68 -15.21 -17.82 2.63
C LYS A 68 -14.90 -19.26 3.04
N VAL A 69 -14.39 -20.09 2.14
CA VAL A 69 -13.97 -21.47 2.45
C VAL A 69 -12.67 -21.45 3.24
N SER A 70 -11.70 -20.62 2.82
CA SER A 70 -10.40 -20.49 3.49
C SER A 70 -10.48 -19.83 4.86
N PHE A 71 -11.42 -18.89 5.02
CA PHE A 71 -11.61 -18.09 6.25
C PHE A 71 -13.06 -18.22 6.72
N PRO A 72 -13.46 -19.32 7.34
CA PRO A 72 -14.83 -19.53 7.79
C PRO A 72 -15.22 -18.56 8.92
N ASP A 73 -16.51 -18.19 8.98
CA ASP A 73 -17.11 -17.17 9.87
C ASP A 73 -16.88 -17.36 11.39
N LYS A 74 -16.12 -18.36 11.79
CA LYS A 74 -15.85 -18.68 13.21
C LYS A 74 -14.80 -17.80 13.87
N VAL A 75 -14.01 -17.05 13.06
CA VAL A 75 -12.98 -16.13 13.56
C VAL A 75 -13.56 -14.73 13.60
N PRO A 76 -13.42 -13.98 14.70
CA PRO A 76 -13.86 -12.59 14.77
C PRO A 76 -13.23 -11.78 13.64
N ASN A 77 -14.06 -10.97 12.95
CA ASN A 77 -13.64 -10.07 11.87
C ASN A 77 -13.36 -10.68 10.47
N ASN A 78 -13.59 -11.97 10.22
CA ASN A 78 -13.38 -12.56 8.89
C ASN A 78 -14.14 -11.84 7.78
N LYS A 79 -15.34 -11.34 8.06
CA LYS A 79 -16.10 -10.57 7.06
C LYS A 79 -15.40 -9.27 6.67
N ILE A 80 -14.77 -8.59 7.63
CA ILE A 80 -14.03 -7.36 7.38
C ILE A 80 -12.77 -7.68 6.55
N LEU A 81 -12.03 -8.70 6.93
CA LEU A 81 -10.86 -9.19 6.20
C LEU A 81 -11.22 -9.57 4.76
N ILE A 82 -12.24 -10.42 4.56
CA ILE A 82 -12.68 -10.83 3.21
C ILE A 82 -13.08 -9.61 2.37
N ASN A 83 -13.83 -8.68 2.93
CA ASN A 83 -14.23 -7.48 2.18
C ASN A 83 -13.00 -6.62 1.81
N SER A 84 -12.06 -6.42 2.73
CA SER A 84 -10.85 -5.63 2.44
C SER A 84 -9.96 -6.27 1.37
N ILE A 85 -9.86 -7.61 1.35
CA ILE A 85 -9.17 -8.36 0.29
C ILE A 85 -9.90 -8.20 -1.05
N MET A 86 -11.24 -8.33 -1.04
CA MET A 86 -12.05 -8.15 -2.25
C MET A 86 -11.95 -6.73 -2.79
N ASP A 87 -12.02 -5.72 -1.92
CA ASP A 87 -11.92 -4.32 -2.33
C ASP A 87 -10.54 -4.03 -2.97
N LEU A 88 -9.47 -4.65 -2.47
CA LEU A 88 -8.15 -4.54 -3.07
C LEU A 88 -8.09 -5.25 -4.44
N TRP A 89 -8.59 -6.49 -4.50
CA TRP A 89 -8.62 -7.29 -5.72
C TRP A 89 -9.45 -6.65 -6.84
N ASP A 90 -10.61 -6.09 -6.51
CA ASP A 90 -11.52 -5.47 -7.48
C ASP A 90 -10.92 -4.22 -8.13
N GLN A 91 -9.93 -3.59 -7.49
CA GLN A 91 -9.21 -2.46 -8.08
C GLN A 91 -8.07 -2.91 -9.01
N SER A 92 -7.34 -3.92 -8.61
CA SER A 92 -6.21 -4.46 -9.36
C SER A 92 -6.02 -5.92 -8.98
N PRO A 93 -6.36 -6.86 -9.85
CA PRO A 93 -6.17 -8.27 -9.57
C PRO A 93 -4.71 -8.59 -9.23
N ILE A 94 -4.52 -9.51 -8.31
CA ILE A 94 -3.20 -9.87 -7.75
C ILE A 94 -2.96 -11.35 -7.98
N ASN A 95 -1.76 -11.73 -8.39
CA ASN A 95 -1.32 -13.10 -8.38
C ASN A 95 0.07 -13.24 -7.76
N CYS A 96 0.30 -14.33 -7.04
CA CYS A 96 1.63 -14.66 -6.55
C CYS A 96 2.49 -15.16 -7.72
N SER A 97 3.70 -14.60 -7.83
CA SER A 97 4.61 -14.89 -8.95
C SER A 97 5.42 -16.17 -8.79
N VAL A 98 5.35 -16.81 -7.62
CA VAL A 98 6.12 -18.01 -7.27
C VAL A 98 5.19 -19.10 -6.71
N ASP A 99 5.62 -20.35 -6.79
CA ASP A 99 4.92 -21.52 -6.22
C ASP A 99 5.33 -21.82 -4.76
N LEU A 100 6.45 -21.25 -4.31
CA LEU A 100 6.94 -21.37 -2.94
C LEU A 100 7.36 -19.99 -2.41
N VAL A 101 6.74 -19.58 -1.32
CA VAL A 101 7.15 -18.40 -0.53
C VAL A 101 7.80 -18.90 0.75
N GLU A 102 9.07 -18.62 0.92
CA GLU A 102 9.81 -18.94 2.15
C GLU A 102 10.19 -17.63 2.86
N GLY A 103 9.89 -17.51 4.15
CA GLY A 103 10.19 -16.29 4.90
C GLY A 103 10.28 -16.52 6.40
N GLU A 104 10.89 -15.56 7.08
CA GLU A 104 10.86 -15.49 8.54
C GLU A 104 9.65 -14.67 8.99
N VAL A 105 9.07 -15.07 10.10
CA VAL A 105 7.96 -14.36 10.71
C VAL A 105 8.52 -13.29 11.66
N LEU A 106 8.16 -12.05 11.41
CA LEU A 106 8.46 -10.91 12.28
C LEU A 106 7.44 -10.86 13.42
N THR A 107 7.91 -10.96 14.66
CA THR A 107 7.06 -10.70 15.83
C THR A 107 6.85 -9.20 16.00
N LEU A 108 5.61 -8.76 16.07
CA LEU A 108 5.27 -7.36 16.25
C LEU A 108 5.47 -6.94 17.72
N PHE A 109 6.06 -5.77 17.93
CA PHE A 109 6.22 -5.21 19.26
C PHE A 109 4.86 -5.01 19.97
N GLY A 110 4.86 -5.15 21.29
CA GLY A 110 3.64 -4.98 22.10
C GLY A 110 2.66 -6.14 21.99
N ASN A 111 3.14 -7.34 21.65
CA ASN A 111 2.30 -8.57 21.53
C ASN A 111 1.13 -8.41 20.56
N ARG A 112 1.35 -7.71 19.45
CA ARG A 112 0.35 -7.45 18.41
C ARG A 112 0.23 -8.57 17.37
N GLY A 113 0.90 -9.70 17.58
CA GLY A 113 0.93 -10.84 16.66
C GLY A 113 2.16 -10.85 15.76
N PHE A 114 1.98 -11.27 14.53
CA PHE A 114 3.06 -11.59 13.60
C PHE A 114 2.86 -10.93 12.23
N GLN A 115 3.96 -10.77 11.49
CA GLN A 115 3.92 -10.43 10.07
C GLN A 115 4.78 -11.39 9.25
N LEU A 116 4.24 -11.83 8.11
CA LEU A 116 5.01 -12.43 7.02
C LEU A 116 5.17 -11.39 5.94
N ARG A 117 6.42 -11.09 5.59
CA ARG A 117 6.79 -10.02 4.67
C ARG A 117 7.47 -10.58 3.41
N ASP A 118 7.74 -9.70 2.44
CA ASP A 118 8.43 -10.02 1.19
C ASP A 118 7.67 -11.09 0.37
N ILE A 119 6.34 -11.04 0.36
CA ILE A 119 5.49 -11.93 -0.42
C ILE A 119 5.39 -11.38 -1.86
N PRO A 120 6.06 -12.03 -2.84
CA PRO A 120 6.17 -11.47 -4.19
C PRO A 120 4.87 -11.65 -4.97
N VAL A 121 4.34 -10.56 -5.49
CA VAL A 121 3.11 -10.55 -6.29
C VAL A 121 3.24 -9.70 -7.54
N ASN A 122 2.47 -10.05 -8.56
CA ASN A 122 2.16 -9.17 -9.66
C ASN A 122 0.82 -8.51 -9.40
N VAL A 123 0.76 -7.20 -9.53
CA VAL A 123 -0.46 -6.41 -9.51
C VAL A 123 -0.79 -6.07 -10.95
N LEU A 124 -1.97 -6.47 -11.43
CA LEU A 124 -2.41 -6.26 -12.79
C LEU A 124 -3.20 -4.95 -12.88
N ASP A 125 -2.82 -4.06 -13.77
CA ASP A 125 -3.64 -2.90 -14.09
C ASP A 125 -4.74 -3.26 -15.10
N ALA A 126 -5.58 -2.27 -15.46
CA ALA A 126 -6.68 -2.46 -16.40
C ALA A 126 -6.19 -2.87 -17.81
N ASP A 127 -4.94 -2.57 -18.16
CA ASP A 127 -4.31 -2.91 -19.44
C ASP A 127 -3.50 -4.22 -19.33
N MET A 128 -3.64 -4.95 -18.22
CA MET A 128 -2.93 -6.20 -17.91
C MET A 128 -1.40 -6.04 -17.84
N ASN A 129 -0.89 -4.81 -17.64
CA ASN A 129 0.51 -4.60 -17.35
C ASN A 129 0.84 -5.08 -15.95
N ASN A 130 1.90 -5.83 -15.81
CA ASN A 130 2.36 -6.33 -14.52
C ASN A 130 3.18 -5.26 -13.79
N SER A 131 2.81 -4.98 -12.54
CA SER A 131 3.65 -4.27 -11.58
C SER A 131 4.09 -5.24 -10.50
N PHE A 132 5.38 -5.59 -10.50
CA PHE A 132 5.94 -6.43 -9.46
C PHE A 132 6.01 -5.65 -8.15
N GLN A 133 5.42 -6.20 -7.09
CA GLN A 133 5.37 -5.60 -5.76
C GLN A 133 5.45 -6.69 -4.70
N ASP A 134 5.71 -6.28 -3.47
CA ASP A 134 5.65 -7.18 -2.33
C ASP A 134 4.41 -6.87 -1.48
N MET A 135 3.88 -7.92 -0.85
CA MET A 135 2.81 -7.82 0.14
C MET A 135 3.32 -8.20 1.53
N VAL A 136 2.62 -7.70 2.53
CA VAL A 136 2.76 -8.08 3.93
C VAL A 136 1.43 -8.60 4.44
N PHE A 137 1.48 -9.76 5.09
CA PHE A 137 0.34 -10.38 5.76
C PHE A 137 0.55 -10.26 7.27
N SER A 138 -0.44 -9.74 7.98
CA SER A 138 -0.45 -9.64 9.43
C SER A 138 -1.34 -10.72 10.03
N PHE A 139 -0.89 -11.29 11.15
CA PHE A 139 -1.55 -12.39 11.86
C PHE A 139 -1.67 -12.04 13.34
N ASP A 140 -2.70 -12.55 13.99
CA ASP A 140 -2.81 -12.48 15.45
C ASP A 140 -1.79 -13.42 16.15
N ASN A 141 -1.85 -13.48 17.47
CA ASN A 141 -0.93 -14.32 18.27
C ASN A 141 -1.14 -15.83 18.07
N ASP A 142 -2.29 -16.24 17.58
CA ASP A 142 -2.62 -17.62 17.26
C ASP A 142 -2.26 -17.98 15.81
N GLY A 143 -1.77 -17.01 15.02
CA GLY A 143 -1.37 -17.18 13.63
C GLY A 143 -2.52 -17.08 12.63
N HIS A 144 -3.67 -16.55 13.02
CA HIS A 144 -4.78 -16.29 12.11
C HIS A 144 -4.60 -14.95 11.38
N LEU A 145 -4.86 -14.95 10.08
CA LEU A 145 -4.72 -13.79 9.22
C LEU A 145 -5.70 -12.68 9.63
N THR A 146 -5.17 -11.50 9.89
CA THR A 146 -5.95 -10.31 10.30
C THR A 146 -5.96 -9.23 9.25
N GLU A 147 -4.89 -9.10 8.46
CA GLU A 147 -4.75 -8.00 7.51
C GLU A 147 -3.83 -8.35 6.35
N VAL A 148 -4.11 -7.76 5.19
CA VAL A 148 -3.35 -7.91 3.95
C VAL A 148 -3.07 -6.54 3.38
N ASN A 149 -1.79 -6.19 3.25
CA ASN A 149 -1.37 -4.87 2.79
C ASN A 149 -0.28 -4.95 1.73
N MET A 150 -0.18 -3.88 0.93
CA MET A 150 0.96 -3.64 0.05
C MET A 150 2.15 -3.21 0.90
N GLN A 151 3.25 -3.92 0.80
CA GLN A 151 4.44 -3.71 1.60
C GLN A 151 5.24 -2.51 1.13
N LEU A 152 5.84 -1.79 2.07
CA LEU A 152 6.95 -0.88 1.79
C LEU A 152 8.20 -1.68 1.41
N GLU A 153 9.02 -1.13 0.51
CA GLU A 153 10.27 -1.80 0.14
C GLU A 153 11.15 -2.05 1.37
N LYS A 154 11.75 -3.23 1.43
CA LYS A 154 12.52 -3.72 2.58
C LYS A 154 13.60 -2.75 3.06
N HIS A 155 14.29 -2.06 2.15
CA HIS A 155 15.32 -1.09 2.52
C HIS A 155 14.71 0.14 3.24
N ASN A 156 13.53 0.60 2.84
CA ASN A 156 12.81 1.69 3.52
C ASN A 156 12.40 1.28 4.93
N TYR A 157 11.83 0.08 5.06
CA TYR A 157 11.44 -0.47 6.36
C TYR A 157 12.65 -0.54 7.31
N ASN A 158 13.75 -1.15 6.87
CA ASN A 158 14.96 -1.30 7.68
C ASN A 158 15.57 0.04 8.06
N ASN A 159 15.64 1.00 7.14
CA ASN A 159 16.19 2.33 7.41
C ASN A 159 15.42 3.07 8.50
N VAL A 160 14.09 2.97 8.50
CA VAL A 160 13.26 3.60 9.54
C VAL A 160 13.50 2.95 10.91
N ILE A 161 13.60 1.63 10.96
CA ILE A 161 13.83 0.89 12.23
C ILE A 161 15.22 1.15 12.78
N ILE A 162 16.27 1.11 11.96
CA ILE A 162 17.68 1.31 12.40
C ILE A 162 17.89 2.70 13.00
N ASN A 163 17.15 3.69 12.56
CA ASN A 163 17.25 5.05 13.12
C ASN A 163 16.51 5.25 14.45
N GLY A 164 15.88 4.21 15.00
CA GLY A 164 15.28 4.24 16.32
C GLY A 164 16.36 4.20 17.42
N VAL A 165 16.22 5.07 18.43
CA VAL A 165 17.25 5.25 19.48
C VAL A 165 16.90 4.53 20.78
N LYS A 166 15.59 4.36 21.08
CA LYS A 166 15.08 3.73 22.29
C LYS A 166 14.06 2.66 21.93
N GLU A 167 13.82 1.70 22.82
CA GLU A 167 12.85 0.63 22.61
C GLU A 167 11.44 1.18 22.32
N GLU A 168 10.98 2.18 23.05
CA GLU A 168 9.70 2.85 22.83
C GLU A 168 9.61 3.53 21.46
N ASP A 169 10.70 4.11 20.98
CA ASP A 169 10.80 4.69 19.64
C ASP A 169 10.78 3.61 18.56
N LEU A 170 11.44 2.46 18.80
CA LEU A 170 11.37 1.31 17.87
C LEU A 170 9.95 0.77 17.73
N VAL A 171 9.24 0.59 18.84
CA VAL A 171 7.82 0.19 18.83
C VAL A 171 6.99 1.18 18.02
N ARG A 172 7.23 2.47 18.26
CA ARG A 172 6.49 3.53 17.57
C ARG A 172 6.80 3.57 16.08
N ARG A 173 8.07 3.42 15.70
CA ARG A 173 8.49 3.37 14.29
C ARG A 173 7.87 2.19 13.56
N GLN A 174 7.79 1.02 14.18
CA GLN A 174 7.10 -0.13 13.60
C GLN A 174 5.60 0.18 13.39
N MET A 175 4.93 0.77 14.40
CA MET A 175 3.52 1.17 14.26
C MET A 175 3.31 2.20 13.15
N ILE A 176 4.26 3.13 12.96
CA ILE A 176 4.23 4.11 11.86
C ILE A 176 4.36 3.42 10.51
N LEU A 177 5.27 2.45 10.38
CA LEU A 177 5.45 1.71 9.13
C LEU A 177 4.19 0.90 8.80
N ASP A 178 3.62 0.19 9.77
CA ASP A 178 2.35 -0.52 9.62
C ASP A 178 1.24 0.46 9.18
N PHE A 179 1.13 1.61 9.84
CA PHE A 179 0.17 2.65 9.49
C PHE A 179 0.34 3.14 8.04
N VAL A 180 1.57 3.38 7.59
CA VAL A 180 1.87 3.84 6.22
C VAL A 180 1.51 2.78 5.19
N GLU A 181 1.74 1.50 5.49
CA GLU A 181 1.37 0.38 4.61
C GLU A 181 -0.16 0.25 4.50
N VAL A 182 -0.88 0.31 5.64
CA VAL A 182 -2.35 0.33 5.65
C VAL A 182 -2.91 1.56 4.93
N PHE A 183 -2.33 2.73 5.18
CA PHE A 183 -2.71 3.99 4.53
C PHE A 183 -2.55 3.92 3.00
N ARG A 184 -1.41 3.40 2.51
CA ARG A 184 -1.18 3.13 1.09
C ARG A 184 -2.25 2.20 0.52
N THR A 185 -2.46 1.07 1.19
CA THR A 185 -3.40 0.03 0.76
C THR A 185 -4.84 0.55 0.75
N ALA A 186 -5.22 1.42 1.70
CA ALA A 186 -6.54 2.05 1.74
C ALA A 186 -6.82 2.93 0.51
N TYR A 187 -5.82 3.62 -0.02
CA TYR A 187 -5.97 4.31 -1.31
C TYR A 187 -6.13 3.32 -2.46
N ASN A 188 -5.31 2.27 -2.50
CA ASN A 188 -5.36 1.28 -3.58
C ASN A 188 -6.72 0.57 -3.64
N ARG A 189 -7.34 0.27 -2.50
CA ARG A 189 -8.69 -0.31 -2.41
C ARG A 189 -9.83 0.72 -2.38
N LYS A 190 -9.51 2.02 -2.50
CA LYS A 190 -10.47 3.15 -2.46
C LYS A 190 -11.31 3.20 -1.17
N ASP A 191 -10.74 2.83 -0.04
CA ASP A 191 -11.40 2.79 1.25
C ASP A 191 -11.59 4.21 1.84
N ILE A 192 -12.65 4.86 1.41
CA ILE A 192 -13.04 6.19 1.93
C ILE A 192 -13.38 6.15 3.43
N GLY A 193 -13.88 5.03 3.92
CA GLY A 193 -14.22 4.85 5.34
C GLY A 193 -12.98 4.99 6.21
N TYR A 194 -11.96 4.20 5.93
CA TYR A 194 -10.68 4.27 6.61
C TYR A 194 -10.02 5.64 6.45
N LEU A 195 -9.91 6.15 5.21
CA LEU A 195 -9.29 7.44 4.95
C LEU A 195 -10.00 8.61 5.67
N LYS A 196 -11.32 8.54 5.84
CA LYS A 196 -12.04 9.51 6.65
C LYS A 196 -11.71 9.38 8.15
N GLN A 197 -11.48 8.18 8.64
CA GLN A 197 -11.21 7.92 10.06
C GLN A 197 -9.80 8.38 10.46
N VAL A 198 -8.78 8.16 9.63
CA VAL A 198 -7.38 8.44 10.00
C VAL A 198 -6.99 9.91 9.99
N TYR A 199 -7.74 10.79 9.34
CA TYR A 199 -7.53 12.24 9.46
C TYR A 199 -8.22 12.77 10.70
N SER A 200 -7.54 13.61 11.49
CA SER A 200 -8.16 14.36 12.57
C SER A 200 -9.25 15.30 12.01
N ASP A 201 -10.21 15.68 12.83
CA ASP A 201 -11.30 16.55 12.36
C ASP A 201 -10.78 17.95 11.96
N ASP A 202 -9.71 18.40 12.62
CA ASP A 202 -9.03 19.66 12.36
C ASP A 202 -7.82 19.52 11.43
N ALA A 203 -7.70 18.39 10.72
CA ALA A 203 -6.55 18.12 9.86
C ALA A 203 -6.31 19.23 8.83
N LEU A 204 -5.08 19.71 8.77
CA LEU A 204 -4.60 20.65 7.75
C LEU A 204 -4.10 19.86 6.54
N ILE A 205 -4.74 20.06 5.40
CA ILE A 205 -4.37 19.36 4.17
C ILE A 205 -3.95 20.38 3.12
N ILE A 206 -2.70 20.25 2.64
CA ILE A 206 -2.11 21.11 1.64
C ILE A 206 -1.73 20.28 0.42
N THR A 207 -2.26 20.62 -0.74
CA THR A 207 -1.91 19.95 -1.99
C THR A 207 -1.38 20.95 -3.00
N GLY A 208 -0.21 20.66 -3.60
CA GLY A 208 0.34 21.43 -4.70
C GLY A 208 -0.32 21.05 -6.02
N THR A 209 -0.63 22.04 -6.84
CA THR A 209 -1.09 21.85 -8.22
C THR A 209 -0.15 22.59 -9.15
N ILE A 210 0.44 21.91 -10.13
CA ILE A 210 1.32 22.55 -11.12
C ILE A 210 0.45 23.49 -11.98
N LEU A 211 0.80 24.76 -11.97
CA LEU A 211 0.10 25.76 -12.76
C LEU A 211 0.64 25.80 -14.20
N ARG A 212 -0.26 25.79 -15.18
CA ARG A 212 0.12 26.09 -16.55
C ARG A 212 0.61 27.54 -16.63
N LYS A 213 1.55 27.86 -17.53
CA LYS A 213 2.11 29.23 -17.71
C LYS A 213 1.05 30.33 -17.75
N LYS A 214 -0.12 30.07 -18.34
CA LYS A 214 -1.25 31.01 -18.48
C LYS A 214 -2.02 31.27 -17.18
N ASP A 215 -1.92 30.37 -16.22
CA ASP A 215 -2.75 30.37 -15.00
C ASP A 215 -1.93 30.85 -13.77
N ARG A 216 -0.69 31.33 -13.98
CA ARG A 216 0.19 31.79 -12.89
C ARG A 216 -0.28 33.14 -12.36
N PRO A 217 -0.46 33.28 -11.03
CA PRO A 217 -0.79 34.55 -10.42
C PRO A 217 0.32 35.57 -10.70
N LYS A 218 -0.08 36.82 -10.97
CA LYS A 218 0.87 37.94 -11.14
C LYS A 218 1.32 38.54 -9.80
N ASP A 219 0.65 38.17 -8.71
CA ASP A 219 0.93 38.72 -7.38
C ASP A 219 1.80 37.79 -6.54
N ASP A 220 2.85 38.39 -6.07
CA ASP A 220 3.94 37.82 -5.31
C ASP A 220 3.65 37.82 -3.80
N ASN A 221 3.19 36.73 -3.26
CA ASN A 221 3.15 36.54 -1.81
C ASN A 221 4.57 36.25 -1.29
N LEU A 222 5.20 37.27 -0.65
CA LEU A 222 6.61 37.27 -0.23
C LEU A 222 7.00 36.06 0.67
N MET A 223 6.05 35.52 1.44
CA MET A 223 6.29 34.41 2.35
C MET A 223 6.51 33.09 1.59
N LEU A 224 5.97 32.94 0.40
CA LEU A 224 6.09 31.77 -0.46
C LEU A 224 7.27 31.86 -1.44
N LYS A 225 7.82 33.07 -1.69
CA LYS A 225 8.94 33.29 -2.60
C LYS A 225 10.24 32.60 -2.17
N GLY A 226 10.48 32.52 -0.86
CA GLY A 226 11.70 31.91 -0.32
C GLY A 226 11.79 30.39 -0.52
N LEU A 227 10.67 29.73 -0.89
CA LEU A 227 10.54 28.29 -1.04
C LEU A 227 10.40 27.83 -2.50
N GLY A 228 10.59 28.70 -3.48
CA GLY A 228 10.50 28.31 -4.90
C GLY A 228 9.08 28.09 -5.44
N TRP A 229 8.05 28.57 -4.77
CA TRP A 229 6.63 28.23 -4.96
C TRP A 229 5.90 28.92 -6.12
N GLN A 230 6.59 29.55 -7.03
CA GLN A 230 5.96 30.38 -8.09
C GLN A 230 5.26 29.57 -9.21
N GLN A 231 5.42 28.26 -9.27
CA GLN A 231 4.88 27.46 -10.37
C GLN A 231 3.78 26.46 -9.98
N TYR A 232 3.50 26.30 -8.71
CA TYR A 232 2.34 25.54 -8.28
C TYR A 232 1.52 26.29 -7.25
N GLN A 233 0.23 26.15 -7.38
CA GLN A 233 -0.72 26.67 -6.42
C GLN A 233 -0.86 25.70 -5.27
N LEU A 234 -0.64 26.17 -4.05
CA LEU A 234 -1.03 25.42 -2.86
C LEU A 234 -2.51 25.60 -2.63
N VAL A 235 -3.19 24.47 -2.51
CA VAL A 235 -4.59 24.41 -2.14
C VAL A 235 -4.67 23.92 -0.71
N VAL A 236 -5.06 24.80 0.19
CA VAL A 236 -5.34 24.47 1.59
C VAL A 236 -6.78 23.97 1.69
N GLN A 237 -6.97 22.85 2.31
CA GLN A 237 -8.27 22.16 2.43
C GLN A 237 -8.44 21.63 3.86
N ASN A 238 -9.67 21.58 4.31
CA ASN A 238 -10.02 20.82 5.51
C ASN A 238 -10.32 19.35 5.15
N LYS A 239 -10.45 18.51 6.17
CA LYS A 239 -10.78 17.08 6.04
C LYS A 239 -12.00 16.84 5.14
N LYS A 240 -13.11 17.57 5.36
CA LYS A 240 -14.37 17.38 4.63
C LYS A 240 -14.20 17.64 3.12
N GLU A 241 -13.52 18.72 2.78
CA GLU A 241 -13.25 19.10 1.38
C GLU A 241 -12.34 18.07 0.70
N TYR A 242 -11.30 17.65 1.38
CA TYR A 242 -10.36 16.67 0.87
C TYR A 242 -11.02 15.30 0.62
N ILE A 243 -11.79 14.79 1.59
CA ILE A 243 -12.51 13.52 1.45
C ILE A 243 -13.53 13.58 0.32
N ALA A 244 -14.26 14.69 0.18
CA ALA A 244 -15.20 14.87 -0.94
C ALA A 244 -14.49 14.88 -2.31
N LYS A 245 -13.27 15.45 -2.38
CA LYS A 245 -12.43 15.40 -3.57
C LYS A 245 -11.96 13.99 -3.86
N LEU A 246 -11.51 13.25 -2.85
CA LEU A 246 -11.08 11.85 -2.99
C LEU A 246 -12.22 10.96 -3.49
N GLN A 247 -13.43 11.11 -2.97
CA GLN A 247 -14.60 10.36 -3.45
C GLN A 247 -14.83 10.54 -4.95
N LYS A 248 -14.68 11.78 -5.45
CA LYS A 248 -14.78 12.09 -6.88
C LYS A 248 -13.64 11.46 -7.68
N ILE A 249 -12.42 11.45 -7.14
CA ILE A 249 -11.27 10.81 -7.79
C ILE A 249 -11.50 9.30 -7.85
N PHE A 250 -11.92 8.68 -6.75
CA PHE A 250 -12.16 7.25 -6.65
C PHE A 250 -13.26 6.77 -7.61
N SER A 251 -14.34 7.56 -7.75
CA SER A 251 -15.45 7.22 -8.67
C SER A 251 -15.08 7.36 -10.15
N LYS A 252 -14.08 8.18 -10.49
CA LYS A 252 -13.67 8.44 -11.89
C LYS A 252 -12.60 7.48 -12.40
N ASN A 253 -11.91 6.81 -11.50
CA ASN A 253 -10.81 5.93 -11.87
C ASN A 253 -11.20 4.47 -11.71
N ASN A 254 -10.86 3.64 -12.69
CA ASN A 254 -11.08 2.20 -12.64
C ASN A 254 -10.18 1.55 -11.60
N TYR A 255 -8.91 1.97 -11.54
CA TYR A 255 -7.95 1.56 -10.52
C TYR A 255 -7.19 2.76 -9.95
N ILE A 256 -6.61 2.55 -8.76
CA ILE A 256 -5.63 3.43 -8.14
C ILE A 256 -4.51 2.55 -7.61
N ASN A 257 -3.29 2.82 -8.06
CA ASN A 257 -2.09 2.16 -7.58
C ASN A 257 -1.12 3.22 -7.05
N ILE A 258 -0.92 3.21 -5.73
CA ILE A 258 0.02 4.09 -5.06
C ILE A 258 1.23 3.27 -4.61
N LYS A 259 2.43 3.80 -4.84
CA LYS A 259 3.68 3.29 -4.28
C LYS A 259 4.33 4.37 -3.43
N PHE A 260 4.92 3.97 -2.31
CA PHE A 260 5.70 4.83 -1.42
C PHE A 260 7.16 4.40 -1.39
N GLU A 261 8.05 5.36 -1.58
CA GLU A 261 9.49 5.17 -1.54
C GLU A 261 10.13 6.24 -0.65
N GLU A 262 11.43 6.12 -0.39
CA GLU A 262 12.24 7.10 0.34
C GLU A 262 11.62 7.53 1.67
N VAL A 263 11.09 6.57 2.43
CA VAL A 263 10.39 6.84 3.71
C VAL A 263 11.38 7.29 4.78
N SER A 264 11.07 8.42 5.43
CA SER A 264 11.80 8.96 6.57
C SER A 264 10.84 9.26 7.70
N VAL A 265 11.22 8.92 8.91
CA VAL A 265 10.43 9.13 10.13
C VAL A 265 11.25 9.92 11.13
N ILE A 266 10.72 11.05 11.59
CA ILE A 266 11.34 11.94 12.57
C ILE A 266 10.36 12.17 13.72
N GLN A 267 10.78 11.96 14.95
CA GLN A 267 10.01 12.31 16.14
C GLN A 267 10.05 13.83 16.35
N HIS A 268 8.92 14.41 16.76
CA HIS A 268 8.89 15.83 17.10
C HIS A 268 9.79 16.14 18.30
N PRO A 269 10.63 17.20 18.26
CA PRO A 269 11.66 17.42 19.28
C PRO A 269 11.10 17.70 20.67
N THR A 270 9.87 18.21 20.79
CA THR A 270 9.23 18.56 22.08
C THR A 270 7.92 17.83 22.36
N HIS A 271 7.41 17.05 21.41
CA HIS A 271 6.15 16.31 21.55
C HIS A 271 6.37 14.84 21.18
N GLU A 272 6.70 14.03 22.18
CA GLU A 272 7.13 12.63 22.02
C GLU A 272 6.12 11.71 21.28
N LYS A 273 4.85 12.11 21.22
CA LYS A 273 3.77 11.36 20.56
C LYS A 273 3.49 11.83 19.13
N ILE A 274 4.20 12.86 18.66
CA ILE A 274 4.05 13.40 17.30
C ILE A 274 5.23 12.97 16.46
N TYR A 275 4.94 12.48 15.26
CA TYR A 275 5.93 12.07 14.28
C TYR A 275 5.66 12.70 12.92
N GLY A 276 6.72 13.14 12.25
CA GLY A 276 6.72 13.52 10.85
C GLY A 276 7.17 12.35 9.99
N VAL A 277 6.39 12.04 8.98
CA VAL A 277 6.71 11.04 7.98
C VAL A 277 6.81 11.71 6.62
N THR A 278 8.00 11.71 6.03
CA THR A 278 8.23 12.20 4.67
C THR A 278 8.49 11.00 3.76
N LEU A 279 7.82 10.98 2.62
CA LEU A 279 7.98 9.90 1.64
C LEU A 279 7.73 10.39 0.21
N LYS A 280 8.32 9.70 -0.75
CA LYS A 280 8.09 9.92 -2.18
C LYS A 280 6.89 9.07 -2.61
N GLN A 281 5.85 9.73 -3.10
CA GLN A 281 4.61 9.10 -3.54
C GLN A 281 4.58 9.01 -5.06
N TYR A 282 4.39 7.82 -5.57
CA TYR A 282 4.03 7.55 -6.96
C TYR A 282 2.53 7.29 -6.99
N TRP A 283 1.81 8.14 -7.70
CA TRP A 283 0.37 8.03 -7.89
C TRP A 283 0.09 7.61 -9.31
N ASN A 284 -0.49 6.44 -9.50
CA ASN A 284 -0.87 5.92 -10.81
C ASN A 284 -2.35 5.53 -10.82
N THR A 285 -3.10 6.06 -11.76
CA THR A 285 -4.53 5.77 -11.92
C THR A 285 -4.87 5.60 -13.39
N SER A 286 -6.07 5.12 -13.69
CA SER A 286 -6.56 4.99 -15.07
C SER A 286 -6.65 6.30 -15.88
N THR A 287 -6.58 7.46 -15.22
CA THR A 287 -6.74 8.76 -15.89
C THR A 287 -5.58 9.71 -15.70
N TYR A 288 -4.71 9.47 -14.75
CA TYR A 288 -3.66 10.40 -14.34
C TYR A 288 -2.54 9.70 -13.58
N SER A 289 -1.31 10.14 -13.78
CA SER A 289 -0.14 9.70 -13.01
C SER A 289 0.70 10.90 -12.61
N ASP A 290 1.22 10.88 -11.39
CA ASP A 290 2.21 11.85 -10.92
C ASP A 290 3.19 11.25 -9.91
N VAL A 291 4.25 12.00 -9.65
CA VAL A 291 5.24 11.71 -8.60
C VAL A 291 5.42 12.97 -7.77
N GLY A 292 5.44 12.80 -6.47
CA GLY A 292 5.64 13.94 -5.57
C GLY A 292 6.02 13.51 -4.16
N TRP A 293 6.31 14.50 -3.35
CA TRP A 293 6.63 14.34 -1.95
C TRP A 293 5.38 14.47 -1.08
N LEU A 294 5.14 13.47 -0.26
CA LEU A 294 4.11 13.46 0.75
C LEU A 294 4.76 13.65 2.13
N PHE A 295 4.26 14.61 2.90
CA PHE A 295 4.57 14.72 4.32
C PHE A 295 3.29 14.52 5.14
N LEU A 296 3.41 13.71 6.21
CA LEU A 296 2.36 13.45 7.18
C LEU A 296 2.87 13.81 8.57
N MET A 297 2.13 14.61 9.32
CA MET A 297 2.30 14.75 10.75
C MET A 297 1.27 13.87 11.44
N ILE A 298 1.74 12.87 12.17
CA ILE A 298 0.90 11.83 12.77
C ILE A 298 0.96 11.96 14.28
N ASN A 299 -0.22 11.96 14.91
CA ASN A 299 -0.40 11.99 16.35
C ASN A 299 -0.70 10.58 16.87
N PHE A 300 0.09 10.14 17.83
CA PHE A 300 -0.02 8.86 18.54
C PHE A 300 -0.45 9.04 20.01
N GLU A 301 -1.23 10.08 20.33
CA GLU A 301 -1.83 10.22 21.66
C GLU A 301 -2.67 8.98 22.00
N ASP A 302 -3.46 8.48 21.06
CA ASP A 302 -4.03 7.13 21.08
C ASP A 302 -3.24 6.23 20.12
N PRO A 303 -2.36 5.35 20.62
CA PRO A 303 -1.56 4.47 19.77
C PRO A 303 -2.37 3.46 18.95
N MET A 304 -3.58 3.14 19.40
CA MET A 304 -4.46 2.20 18.70
C MET A 304 -5.24 2.88 17.55
N ASN A 305 -5.40 4.21 17.63
CA ASN A 305 -6.09 5.01 16.64
C ASN A 305 -5.28 6.27 16.30
N PRO A 306 -4.09 6.13 15.68
CA PRO A 306 -3.29 7.28 15.31
C PRO A 306 -4.02 8.16 14.31
N SER A 307 -3.82 9.48 14.40
CA SER A 307 -4.48 10.45 13.52
C SER A 307 -3.47 11.29 12.74
N ILE A 308 -3.82 11.63 11.50
CA ILE A 308 -3.08 12.56 10.66
C ILE A 308 -3.57 13.98 10.97
N GLU A 309 -2.70 14.79 11.55
CA GLU A 309 -2.96 16.19 11.86
C GLU A 309 -2.63 17.11 10.67
N VAL A 310 -1.58 16.77 9.92
CA VAL A 310 -1.16 17.51 8.73
C VAL A 310 -0.84 16.54 7.62
N ARG A 311 -1.31 16.86 6.42
CA ARG A 311 -0.92 16.20 5.18
C ARG A 311 -0.53 17.25 4.15
N THR A 312 0.68 17.16 3.61
CA THR A 312 1.06 17.99 2.47
C THR A 312 1.47 17.14 1.28
N TRP A 313 1.29 17.64 0.08
CA TRP A 313 1.81 17.03 -1.14
C TRP A 313 2.41 18.10 -2.03
N GLN A 314 3.62 17.84 -2.53
CA GLN A 314 4.39 18.71 -3.42
C GLN A 314 4.86 17.91 -4.63
N PRO A 315 4.90 18.48 -5.85
CA PRO A 315 5.44 17.78 -7.00
C PRO A 315 6.93 17.44 -6.81
N ASN A 316 7.38 16.36 -7.45
CA ASN A 316 8.78 15.91 -7.40
C ASN A 316 9.74 16.83 -8.17
N GLU A 317 9.22 17.61 -9.10
CA GLU A 317 10.02 18.45 -10.00
C GLU A 317 9.50 19.89 -10.02
N TYR A 318 10.43 20.82 -10.06
CA TYR A 318 10.18 22.25 -10.15
C TYR A 318 11.12 22.88 -11.17
N GLU A 319 10.57 23.58 -12.18
CA GLU A 319 11.35 24.25 -13.26
C GLU A 319 12.39 23.36 -13.97
N GLY A 320 12.09 22.07 -14.12
CA GLY A 320 13.02 21.11 -14.69
C GLY A 320 14.13 20.64 -13.73
N ARG A 321 14.01 20.97 -12.44
CA ARG A 321 14.88 20.50 -11.36
C ARG A 321 14.12 19.63 -10.38
N GLU A 322 14.69 18.49 -10.05
CA GLU A 322 14.15 17.63 -9.01
C GLU A 322 14.22 18.31 -7.64
N ILE A 323 13.12 18.24 -6.89
CA ILE A 323 13.03 18.72 -5.50
C ILE A 323 13.58 17.63 -4.58
N THR A 324 14.53 18.02 -3.72
CA THR A 324 15.10 17.11 -2.73
C THR A 324 14.23 17.02 -1.47
N ARG A 325 14.47 16.00 -0.66
CA ARG A 325 13.77 15.81 0.62
C ARG A 325 13.88 17.01 1.56
N ASP A 326 14.99 17.72 1.55
CA ASP A 326 15.24 18.86 2.45
C ASP A 326 14.48 20.12 2.04
N GLU A 327 13.90 20.12 0.83
CA GLU A 327 13.14 21.23 0.26
C GLU A 327 11.62 21.05 0.41
N VAL A 328 11.17 19.96 1.04
CA VAL A 328 9.74 19.70 1.24
C VAL A 328 9.28 20.08 2.64
N PHE A 329 7.97 20.14 2.83
CA PHE A 329 7.40 20.34 4.15
C PHE A 329 7.90 19.28 5.14
N ASN A 330 8.18 19.71 6.36
CA ASN A 330 8.58 18.88 7.47
C ASN A 330 7.94 19.40 8.78
N LEU A 331 8.29 18.83 9.93
CA LEU A 331 7.73 19.22 11.23
C LEU A 331 7.91 20.69 11.57
N ASP A 332 9.01 21.33 11.14
CA ASP A 332 9.35 22.71 11.51
C ASP A 332 8.37 23.75 10.95
N TYR A 333 7.58 23.38 9.95
CA TYR A 333 6.59 24.25 9.33
C TYR A 333 5.25 24.30 10.07
N PHE A 334 5.03 23.41 11.03
CA PHE A 334 3.71 23.22 11.66
C PHE A 334 3.80 23.30 13.17
N THR A 335 2.82 23.96 13.77
CA THR A 335 2.68 24.02 15.23
C THR A 335 1.77 22.88 15.68
N VAL A 336 2.22 22.12 16.68
CA VAL A 336 1.38 21.15 17.38
C VAL A 336 0.39 21.93 18.25
N LYS A 337 -0.90 21.63 18.09
CA LYS A 337 -1.99 22.26 18.87
C LYS A 337 -2.21 21.57 20.20
#